data_6be63cf7894bbffc3cad60c49c9d541a
#
_entry.id   6be63cf7894bbffc3cad60c49c9d541a
#
_cell.length_a   1.000
_cell.length_b   1.000
_cell.length_c   1.000
_cell.angle_alpha   90.00
_cell.angle_beta   90.00
_cell.angle_gamma   90.00
#
_symmetry.space_group_name_H-M   'P 1'
#
loop_
_entity.id
_entity.type
_entity.pdbx_description
1 polymer ?
#
loop_
_entity_poly.entity_id
_entity_poly.type
_entity_poly.pdbx_seq_one_letter_code
_entity_poly.pdbx_strand_id
1 'polypeptide(L)'
;MSTKTGRGSAANADFLSGGNRAYLEDLHNRYRNNPDSVDSRWQQVFHDLSNEPTSSSAATASNLHATDQAEYGRKQAAVLRLINAYRTRGHSIANTDPLGLARPEVPEDFDLKAQGLEKADLSTSFDTGSLAFGPAQMPLNRILELCDATYCGPLGIEYMYITDTAQKRWLQERLECEPVRASTNVDFRRHLLQRLTAAEGLERYLHTRYVGQKRFSLEGGEALVPMLGDLIQRAGGVGIKEIVVGMAH
;
A
#
# COMPACT_ATOMS: atom_id res chain seq x y z
N MET A 1 42.47 -8.65 -24.76
CA MET A 1 41.30 -9.39 -25.24
C MET A 1 40.40 -9.61 -24.03
N SER A 2 39.38 -8.84 -23.92
CA SER A 2 38.48 -8.81 -22.74
C SER A 2 37.10 -9.25 -23.19
N THR A 3 36.67 -10.38 -22.69
CA THR A 3 35.35 -10.98 -23.00
C THR A 3 34.30 -10.37 -22.07
N LYS A 4 33.41 -9.59 -22.68
CA LYS A 4 32.13 -9.19 -22.06
C LYS A 4 31.18 -10.38 -22.09
N THR A 5 30.83 -10.91 -20.94
CA THR A 5 29.76 -11.90 -20.81
C THR A 5 28.71 -11.42 -19.80
N GLY A 6 27.46 -11.41 -20.24
CA GLY A 6 26.31 -11.78 -19.43
C GLY A 6 25.73 -10.75 -18.46
N ARG A 7 25.09 -9.67 -18.95
CA ARG A 7 24.20 -8.79 -18.13
C ARG A 7 22.70 -9.11 -18.24
N GLY A 8 22.33 -10.21 -18.87
CA GLY A 8 20.92 -10.56 -19.10
C GLY A 8 20.23 -11.36 -17.99
N SER A 9 21.01 -12.07 -17.14
CA SER A 9 20.43 -13.00 -16.15
C SER A 9 20.12 -12.38 -14.79
N ALA A 10 20.76 -11.28 -14.41
CA ALA A 10 20.58 -10.66 -13.10
C ALA A 10 19.28 -9.85 -12.99
N ALA A 11 18.82 -9.24 -14.08
CA ALA A 11 17.58 -8.43 -14.07
C ALA A 11 16.31 -9.27 -13.89
N ASN A 12 16.30 -10.54 -14.30
CA ASN A 12 15.15 -11.44 -14.14
C ASN A 12 15.05 -12.05 -12.74
N ALA A 13 16.15 -12.15 -12.00
CA ALA A 13 16.13 -12.70 -10.63
C ALA A 13 15.64 -11.67 -9.60
N ASP A 14 15.87 -10.40 -9.85
CA ASP A 14 15.46 -9.32 -8.95
C ASP A 14 13.95 -9.04 -8.99
N PHE A 15 13.29 -9.38 -10.09
CA PHE A 15 11.83 -9.30 -10.29
C PHE A 15 11.06 -10.24 -9.34
N LEU A 16 11.64 -11.38 -8.99
CA LEU A 16 11.02 -12.41 -8.14
C LEU A 16 11.30 -12.19 -6.64
N SER A 17 12.12 -11.21 -6.28
CA SER A 17 12.43 -10.87 -4.89
C SER A 17 11.60 -9.68 -4.43
N GLY A 18 10.98 -9.79 -3.25
CA GLY A 18 10.25 -8.67 -2.63
C GLY A 18 8.81 -8.99 -2.24
N GLY A 19 8.06 -7.98 -1.82
CA GLY A 19 6.69 -8.10 -1.27
C GLY A 19 5.64 -8.69 -2.22
N ASN A 20 5.93 -8.79 -3.51
CA ASN A 20 5.03 -9.38 -4.51
C ASN A 20 5.30 -10.88 -4.78
N ARG A 21 6.28 -11.47 -4.11
CA ARG A 21 6.68 -12.87 -4.36
C ARG A 21 5.50 -13.84 -4.22
N ALA A 22 4.71 -13.72 -3.16
CA ALA A 22 3.56 -14.59 -2.92
C ALA A 22 2.48 -14.46 -4.01
N TYR A 23 2.27 -13.25 -4.55
CA TYR A 23 1.36 -13.02 -5.67
C TYR A 23 1.88 -13.66 -6.95
N LEU A 24 3.15 -13.48 -7.24
CA LEU A 24 3.78 -14.05 -8.45
C LEU A 24 3.83 -15.58 -8.39
N GLU A 25 4.09 -16.15 -7.20
CA GLU A 25 4.04 -17.60 -6.98
C GLU A 25 2.61 -18.15 -7.18
N ASP A 26 1.58 -17.46 -6.68
CA ASP A 26 0.18 -17.84 -6.90
C ASP A 26 -0.20 -17.78 -8.39
N LEU A 27 0.18 -16.69 -9.06
CA LEU A 27 -0.08 -16.50 -10.49
C LEU A 27 0.62 -17.55 -11.33
N HIS A 28 1.87 -17.89 -11.02
CA HIS A 28 2.62 -18.96 -11.68
C HIS A 28 2.03 -20.35 -11.42
N ASN A 29 1.57 -20.62 -10.20
CA ASN A 29 0.89 -21.87 -9.87
C ASN A 29 -0.45 -22.01 -10.63
N ARG A 30 -1.21 -20.92 -10.75
CA ARG A 30 -2.42 -20.88 -11.56
C ARG A 30 -2.13 -21.16 -13.03
N TYR A 31 -1.10 -20.52 -13.58
CA TYR A 31 -0.65 -20.75 -14.94
C TYR A 31 -0.23 -22.23 -15.18
N ARG A 32 0.53 -22.82 -14.25
CA ARG A 32 0.93 -24.23 -14.34
C ARG A 32 -0.24 -25.19 -14.30
N ASN A 33 -1.27 -24.91 -13.53
CA ASN A 33 -2.46 -25.77 -13.40
C ASN A 33 -3.44 -25.57 -14.56
N ASN A 34 -3.61 -24.34 -15.02
CA ASN A 34 -4.45 -23.98 -16.17
C ASN A 34 -3.94 -22.69 -16.79
N PRO A 35 -3.21 -22.74 -17.92
CA PRO A 35 -2.68 -21.56 -18.59
C PRO A 35 -3.74 -20.49 -18.90
N ASP A 36 -4.96 -20.89 -19.22
CA ASP A 36 -6.05 -19.97 -19.56
C ASP A 36 -6.65 -19.26 -18.33
N SER A 37 -6.23 -19.63 -17.12
CA SER A 37 -6.69 -19.00 -15.86
C SER A 37 -5.96 -17.68 -15.54
N VAL A 38 -4.95 -17.32 -16.32
CA VAL A 38 -4.19 -16.08 -16.17
C VAL A 38 -4.30 -15.26 -17.45
N ASP A 39 -4.14 -13.93 -17.33
CA ASP A 39 -4.17 -13.02 -18.47
C ASP A 39 -3.13 -13.44 -19.53
N SER A 40 -3.48 -13.26 -20.81
CA SER A 40 -2.64 -13.68 -21.94
C SER A 40 -1.22 -13.11 -21.90
N ARG A 41 -1.03 -11.93 -21.28
CA ARG A 41 0.27 -11.30 -21.10
C ARG A 41 1.13 -12.04 -20.08
N TRP A 42 0.52 -12.53 -19.00
CA TRP A 42 1.20 -13.38 -18.01
C TRP A 42 1.48 -14.78 -18.56
N GLN A 43 0.57 -15.32 -19.37
CA GLN A 43 0.82 -16.58 -20.07
C GLN A 43 2.11 -16.48 -20.89
N GLN A 44 2.31 -15.38 -21.61
CA GLN A 44 3.50 -15.17 -22.41
C GLN A 44 4.76 -15.00 -21.56
N VAL A 45 4.71 -14.21 -20.49
CA VAL A 45 5.83 -14.04 -19.56
C VAL A 45 6.27 -15.37 -18.96
N PHE A 46 5.34 -16.21 -18.52
CA PHE A 46 5.64 -17.51 -17.95
C PHE A 46 6.09 -18.54 -18.99
N HIS A 47 5.56 -18.47 -20.20
CA HIS A 47 6.00 -19.26 -21.32
C HIS A 47 7.46 -18.93 -21.69
N ASP A 48 7.80 -17.64 -21.78
CA ASP A 48 9.16 -17.20 -22.12
C ASP A 48 10.18 -17.52 -21.02
N LEU A 49 9.76 -17.48 -19.76
CA LEU A 49 10.57 -17.95 -18.62
C LEU A 49 10.79 -19.47 -18.61
N SER A 50 9.88 -20.23 -19.22
CA SER A 50 9.96 -21.70 -19.30
C SER A 50 10.78 -22.20 -20.49
N ASN A 51 10.90 -21.37 -21.53
CA ASN A 51 11.66 -21.67 -22.73
C ASN A 51 12.93 -20.82 -22.77
N GLU A 52 14.04 -21.33 -22.24
CA GLU A 52 15.36 -20.76 -22.56
C GLU A 52 15.62 -20.89 -24.07
N PRO A 53 16.07 -19.83 -24.75
CA PRO A 53 16.20 -19.84 -26.19
C PRO A 53 17.42 -20.66 -26.64
N THR A 54 17.19 -21.86 -27.17
CA THR A 54 18.11 -22.43 -28.17
C THR A 54 17.83 -21.73 -29.49
N SER A 55 18.85 -21.06 -29.95
CA SER A 55 19.04 -20.30 -31.19
C SER A 55 18.25 -20.74 -32.42
N SER A 56 17.78 -19.75 -33.16
CA SER A 56 17.90 -19.57 -34.62
C SER A 56 16.65 -19.07 -35.32
N SER A 57 16.82 -17.87 -35.84
CA SER A 57 16.38 -17.41 -37.20
C SER A 57 14.95 -17.61 -37.68
N ALA A 58 14.12 -16.59 -37.46
CA ALA A 58 13.15 -16.05 -38.43
C ALA A 58 12.46 -14.80 -37.83
N ALA A 59 12.99 -13.62 -38.07
CA ALA A 59 12.66 -12.51 -37.23
C ALA A 59 12.73 -11.16 -37.94
N THR A 60 11.62 -10.60 -38.38
CA THR A 60 11.58 -9.13 -38.44
C THR A 60 10.21 -8.57 -38.03
N ALA A 61 9.11 -9.27 -38.24
CA ALA A 61 7.78 -8.85 -37.75
C ALA A 61 7.48 -9.38 -36.33
N SER A 62 8.05 -10.53 -35.95
CA SER A 62 7.96 -11.16 -34.63
C SER A 62 8.72 -10.38 -33.52
N ASN A 63 9.80 -9.69 -33.91
CA ASN A 63 10.65 -8.95 -32.96
C ASN A 63 10.02 -7.66 -32.44
N LEU A 64 9.17 -6.98 -33.20
CA LEU A 64 8.49 -5.76 -32.74
C LEU A 64 7.46 -6.09 -31.66
N HIS A 65 6.66 -7.12 -31.84
CA HIS A 65 5.71 -7.56 -30.81
C HIS A 65 6.40 -8.10 -29.56
N ALA A 66 7.51 -8.81 -29.71
CA ALA A 66 8.30 -9.34 -28.57
C ALA A 66 8.99 -8.22 -27.77
N THR A 67 9.46 -7.16 -28.43
CA THR A 67 10.04 -5.98 -27.77
C THR A 67 8.98 -5.19 -27.01
N ASP A 68 7.80 -4.98 -27.59
CA ASP A 68 6.69 -4.25 -26.96
C ASP A 68 6.17 -5.02 -25.72
N GLN A 69 6.06 -6.35 -25.81
CA GLN A 69 5.65 -7.19 -24.70
C GLN A 69 6.69 -7.22 -23.58
N ALA A 70 7.97 -7.30 -23.92
CA ALA A 70 9.05 -7.24 -22.93
C ALA A 70 9.12 -5.87 -22.24
N GLU A 71 8.84 -4.78 -22.98
CA GLU A 71 8.76 -3.44 -22.39
C GLU A 71 7.55 -3.31 -21.47
N TYR A 72 6.38 -3.76 -21.89
CA TYR A 72 5.20 -3.80 -21.04
C TYR A 72 5.44 -4.62 -19.77
N GLY A 73 6.08 -5.79 -19.87
CA GLY A 73 6.43 -6.62 -18.71
C GLY A 73 7.34 -5.90 -17.71
N ARG A 74 8.34 -5.15 -18.21
CA ARG A 74 9.21 -4.32 -17.35
C ARG A 74 8.42 -3.22 -16.65
N LYS A 75 7.53 -2.51 -17.37
CA LYS A 75 6.68 -1.47 -16.82
C LYS A 75 5.67 -2.03 -15.81
N GLN A 76 5.09 -3.19 -16.09
CA GLN A 76 4.21 -3.90 -15.16
C GLN A 76 4.94 -4.23 -13.85
N ALA A 77 6.17 -4.72 -13.93
CA ALA A 77 6.98 -4.98 -12.73
C ALA A 77 7.27 -3.68 -11.95
N ALA A 78 7.53 -2.59 -12.67
CA ALA A 78 7.71 -1.27 -12.05
C ALA A 78 6.46 -0.79 -11.30
N VAL A 79 5.28 -0.98 -11.87
CA VAL A 79 4.01 -0.66 -11.22
C VAL A 79 3.82 -1.47 -9.93
N LEU A 80 4.12 -2.77 -9.95
CA LEU A 80 4.03 -3.60 -8.74
C LEU A 80 5.04 -3.18 -7.66
N ARG A 81 6.26 -2.78 -8.05
CA ARG A 81 7.23 -2.20 -7.10
C ARG A 81 6.73 -0.90 -6.51
N LEU A 82 6.13 -0.04 -7.32
CA LEU A 82 5.58 1.24 -6.88
C LEU A 82 4.44 1.05 -5.89
N ILE A 83 3.50 0.13 -6.15
CA ILE A 83 2.46 -0.26 -5.20
C ILE A 83 3.08 -0.73 -3.88
N ASN A 84 4.14 -1.55 -3.96
CA ASN A 84 4.82 -2.00 -2.75
C ASN A 84 5.54 -0.87 -2.01
N ALA A 85 6.09 0.12 -2.72
CA ALA A 85 6.67 1.32 -2.12
C ALA A 85 5.63 2.09 -1.31
N TYR A 86 4.42 2.28 -1.83
CA TYR A 86 3.31 2.88 -1.08
C TYR A 86 2.98 2.11 0.19
N ARG A 87 2.90 0.79 0.13
CA ARG A 87 2.61 -0.06 1.31
C ARG A 87 3.69 -0.01 2.38
N THR A 88 4.95 0.10 1.97
CA THR A 88 6.09 0.03 2.90
C THR A 88 6.54 1.39 3.40
N ARG A 89 6.43 2.43 2.58
CA ARG A 89 6.99 3.76 2.86
C ARG A 89 5.98 4.91 2.76
N GLY A 90 4.72 4.66 2.35
CA GLY A 90 3.71 5.70 2.23
C GLY A 90 3.54 6.50 3.52
N HIS A 91 3.65 5.85 4.69
CA HIS A 91 3.58 6.51 5.99
C HIS A 91 4.64 7.61 6.18
N SER A 92 5.81 7.50 5.55
CA SER A 92 6.89 8.50 5.68
C SER A 92 6.59 9.83 4.98
N ILE A 93 5.68 9.80 3.99
CA ILE A 93 5.23 10.99 3.25
C ILE A 93 3.76 11.31 3.49
N ALA A 94 3.13 10.57 4.42
CA ALA A 94 1.73 10.78 4.78
C ALA A 94 1.52 12.18 5.39
N ASN A 95 0.38 12.79 5.06
CA ASN A 95 0.00 14.12 5.55
C ASN A 95 -0.53 14.04 6.98
N THR A 96 0.33 13.67 7.93
CA THR A 96 0.00 13.51 9.35
C THR A 96 0.19 14.80 10.17
N ASP A 97 0.74 15.86 9.56
CA ASP A 97 0.95 17.15 10.21
C ASP A 97 -0.15 18.15 9.81
N PRO A 98 -1.16 18.40 10.66
CA PRO A 98 -2.23 19.33 10.36
C PRO A 98 -1.77 20.80 10.30
N LEU A 99 -0.60 21.11 10.83
CA LEU A 99 -0.03 22.48 10.80
C LEU A 99 0.83 22.71 9.55
N GLY A 100 1.19 21.66 8.80
CA GLY A 100 1.99 21.75 7.59
C GLY A 100 3.42 22.22 7.82
N LEU A 101 3.96 22.02 9.02
CA LEU A 101 5.33 22.42 9.38
C LEU A 101 6.36 21.39 8.90
N ALA A 102 5.97 20.12 8.91
CA ALA A 102 6.80 19.04 8.39
C ALA A 102 6.83 19.07 6.85
N ARG A 103 8.04 18.90 6.31
CA ARG A 103 8.24 18.71 4.86
C ARG A 103 8.96 17.40 4.67
N PRO A 104 8.21 16.28 4.59
CA PRO A 104 8.82 14.98 4.42
C PRO A 104 9.59 14.94 3.09
N GLU A 105 10.78 14.37 3.12
CA GLU A 105 11.55 14.08 1.92
C GLU A 105 10.89 12.88 1.23
N VAL A 106 10.54 13.05 -0.05
CA VAL A 106 9.90 12.00 -0.85
C VAL A 106 10.98 11.01 -1.28
N PRO A 107 10.90 9.73 -0.85
CA PRO A 107 11.86 8.72 -1.26
C PRO A 107 11.85 8.50 -2.78
N GLU A 108 13.00 8.16 -3.34
CA GLU A 108 13.18 7.90 -4.77
C GLU A 108 12.28 6.77 -5.30
N ASP A 109 11.86 5.86 -4.41
CA ASP A 109 10.94 4.77 -4.74
C ASP A 109 9.59 5.24 -5.30
N PHE A 110 9.21 6.49 -5.07
CA PHE A 110 7.97 7.10 -5.58
C PHE A 110 8.19 7.83 -6.91
N ASP A 111 9.43 8.01 -7.35
CA ASP A 111 9.71 8.65 -8.64
C ASP A 111 9.46 7.67 -9.79
N LEU A 112 8.54 8.04 -10.67
CA LEU A 112 8.20 7.24 -11.86
C LEU A 112 9.43 6.95 -12.72
N LYS A 113 10.32 7.94 -12.92
CA LYS A 113 11.53 7.78 -13.74
C LYS A 113 12.51 6.81 -13.10
N ALA A 114 12.70 6.89 -11.78
CA ALA A 114 13.54 5.95 -11.05
C ALA A 114 13.02 4.52 -11.14
N GLN A 115 11.68 4.36 -11.22
CA GLN A 115 11.04 3.06 -11.44
C GLN A 115 11.05 2.62 -12.92
N GLY A 116 11.51 3.46 -13.86
CA GLY A 116 11.50 3.15 -15.30
C GLY A 116 10.13 3.36 -15.94
N LEU A 117 9.31 4.24 -15.38
CA LEU A 117 8.01 4.66 -15.90
C LEU A 117 8.08 6.11 -16.39
N GLU A 118 7.25 6.46 -17.36
CA GLU A 118 7.17 7.79 -17.92
C GLU A 118 5.78 8.41 -17.72
N LYS A 119 5.68 9.72 -17.90
CA LYS A 119 4.38 10.41 -17.86
C LYS A 119 3.39 9.88 -18.91
N ALA A 120 3.89 9.38 -20.04
CA ALA A 120 3.07 8.75 -21.08
C ALA A 120 2.38 7.47 -20.59
N ASP A 121 2.97 6.78 -19.60
CA ASP A 121 2.42 5.54 -19.04
C ASP A 121 1.23 5.77 -18.11
N LEU A 122 0.97 7.00 -17.68
CA LEU A 122 -0.12 7.32 -16.74
C LEU A 122 -1.50 6.89 -17.24
N SER A 123 -1.73 6.90 -18.54
CA SER A 123 -2.98 6.45 -19.16
C SER A 123 -2.97 4.97 -19.54
N THR A 124 -1.82 4.30 -19.46
CA THR A 124 -1.69 2.88 -19.77
C THR A 124 -2.27 2.04 -18.65
N SER A 125 -3.08 1.03 -19.00
CA SER A 125 -3.64 0.08 -18.04
C SER A 125 -2.62 -0.99 -17.67
N PHE A 126 -2.49 -1.21 -16.37
CA PHE A 126 -1.63 -2.23 -15.78
C PHE A 126 -2.43 -3.14 -14.84
N ASP A 127 -1.93 -4.34 -14.62
CA ASP A 127 -2.45 -5.24 -13.60
C ASP A 127 -2.19 -4.65 -12.21
N THR A 128 -3.25 -4.63 -11.39
CA THR A 128 -3.20 -4.06 -10.03
C THR A 128 -2.55 -4.99 -9.01
N GLY A 129 -2.21 -6.20 -9.44
CA GLY A 129 -1.57 -7.20 -8.61
C GLY A 129 -2.44 -7.60 -7.43
N SER A 130 -1.90 -7.44 -6.24
CA SER A 130 -2.58 -7.79 -5.00
C SER A 130 -3.34 -6.62 -4.35
N LEU A 131 -3.60 -5.51 -5.08
CA LEU A 131 -4.46 -4.45 -4.56
C LEU A 131 -5.89 -4.97 -4.35
N ALA A 132 -6.45 -4.69 -3.18
CA ALA A 132 -7.79 -5.15 -2.81
C ALA A 132 -8.91 -4.24 -3.36
N PHE A 133 -8.58 -3.07 -3.90
CA PHE A 133 -9.56 -2.14 -4.46
C PHE A 133 -9.51 -2.11 -6.00
N GLY A 134 -10.70 -1.89 -6.59
CA GLY A 134 -10.87 -1.69 -8.03
C GLY A 134 -10.78 -2.96 -8.86
N PRO A 135 -10.81 -2.82 -10.19
CA PRO A 135 -10.68 -3.94 -11.11
C PRO A 135 -9.25 -4.46 -11.17
N ALA A 136 -9.08 -5.68 -11.67
CA ALA A 136 -7.78 -6.32 -11.82
C ALA A 136 -6.80 -5.54 -12.71
N GLN A 137 -7.32 -4.70 -13.60
CA GLN A 137 -6.53 -3.79 -14.44
C GLN A 137 -7.12 -2.39 -14.40
N MET A 138 -6.26 -1.39 -14.26
CA MET A 138 -6.65 0.02 -14.33
C MET A 138 -5.49 0.91 -14.80
N PRO A 139 -5.77 2.12 -15.29
CA PRO A 139 -4.74 3.08 -15.67
C PRO A 139 -3.82 3.42 -14.50
N LEU A 140 -2.52 3.64 -14.80
CA LEU A 140 -1.51 3.91 -13.78
C LEU A 140 -1.87 5.13 -12.91
N ASN A 141 -2.37 6.21 -13.50
CA ASN A 141 -2.78 7.39 -12.73
C ASN A 141 -3.82 7.03 -11.67
N ARG A 142 -4.75 6.11 -11.98
CA ARG A 142 -5.77 5.69 -11.04
C ARG A 142 -5.20 4.81 -9.93
N ILE A 143 -4.24 3.94 -10.25
CA ILE A 143 -3.50 3.16 -9.24
C ILE A 143 -2.81 4.11 -8.26
N LEU A 144 -2.10 5.14 -8.79
CA LEU A 144 -1.40 6.12 -7.97
C LEU A 144 -2.34 6.91 -7.07
N GLU A 145 -3.44 7.43 -7.61
CA GLU A 145 -4.46 8.15 -6.83
C GLU A 145 -4.99 7.34 -5.66
N LEU A 146 -5.29 6.06 -5.89
CA LEU A 146 -5.81 5.18 -4.86
C LEU A 146 -4.75 4.82 -3.81
N CYS A 147 -3.52 4.55 -4.24
CA CYS A 147 -2.41 4.29 -3.34
C CYS A 147 -2.08 5.53 -2.49
N ASP A 148 -2.04 6.71 -3.10
CA ASP A 148 -1.79 7.97 -2.42
C ASP A 148 -2.88 8.26 -1.38
N ALA A 149 -4.15 8.15 -1.78
CA ALA A 149 -5.29 8.35 -0.88
C ALA A 149 -5.30 7.37 0.31
N THR A 150 -4.79 6.16 0.12
CA THR A 150 -4.75 5.12 1.16
C THR A 150 -3.56 5.28 2.09
N TYR A 151 -2.36 5.47 1.54
CA TYR A 151 -1.10 5.36 2.28
C TYR A 151 -0.41 6.69 2.58
N CYS A 152 -0.77 7.78 1.86
CA CYS A 152 -0.17 9.10 2.02
C CYS A 152 -1.17 10.15 2.54
N GLY A 153 -2.37 9.72 2.92
CA GLY A 153 -3.40 10.56 3.52
C GLY A 153 -3.06 11.03 4.94
N PRO A 154 -4.05 11.48 5.73
CA PRO A 154 -3.83 11.99 7.08
C PRO A 154 -3.54 10.90 8.13
N LEU A 155 -3.35 9.66 7.71
CA LEU A 155 -3.07 8.51 8.56
C LEU A 155 -1.80 7.82 8.07
N GLY A 156 -0.80 7.68 8.94
CA GLY A 156 0.38 6.86 8.69
C GLY A 156 0.07 5.38 8.97
N ILE A 157 0.29 4.51 7.98
CA ILE A 157 -0.06 3.08 8.06
C ILE A 157 1.20 2.24 7.91
N GLU A 158 1.51 1.46 8.94
CA GLU A 158 2.65 0.55 8.98
C GLU A 158 2.19 -0.86 9.36
N TYR A 159 2.23 -1.81 8.43
CA TYR A 159 1.84 -3.21 8.68
C TYR A 159 2.69 -4.22 7.90
N MET A 160 3.53 -3.77 6.99
CA MET A 160 4.29 -4.64 6.10
C MET A 160 5.33 -5.50 6.82
N TYR A 161 5.72 -5.14 8.05
CA TYR A 161 6.61 -5.91 8.92
C TYR A 161 5.96 -7.17 9.51
N ILE A 162 4.63 -7.30 9.44
CA ILE A 162 3.91 -8.48 9.94
C ILE A 162 4.34 -9.70 9.14
N THR A 163 4.85 -10.71 9.82
CA THR A 163 5.34 -11.96 9.22
C THR A 163 4.24 -12.94 8.87
N ASP A 164 3.14 -12.95 9.64
CA ASP A 164 1.98 -13.78 9.35
C ASP A 164 1.25 -13.27 8.10
N THR A 165 1.24 -14.08 7.06
CA THR A 165 0.65 -13.71 5.76
C THR A 165 -0.87 -13.52 5.84
N ALA A 166 -1.57 -14.30 6.65
CA ALA A 166 -3.02 -14.22 6.76
C ALA A 166 -3.42 -12.91 7.45
N GLN A 167 -2.74 -12.53 8.55
CA GLN A 167 -2.95 -11.26 9.23
C GLN A 167 -2.62 -10.07 8.33
N LYS A 168 -1.51 -10.13 7.61
CA LYS A 168 -1.10 -9.07 6.68
C LYS A 168 -2.14 -8.86 5.58
N ARG A 169 -2.62 -9.94 4.94
CA ARG A 169 -3.66 -9.87 3.90
C ARG A 169 -4.97 -9.33 4.45
N TRP A 170 -5.36 -9.76 5.65
CA TRP A 170 -6.57 -9.29 6.31
C TRP A 170 -6.56 -7.77 6.55
N LEU A 171 -5.41 -7.21 6.99
CA LEU A 171 -5.23 -5.76 7.12
C LEU A 171 -5.24 -5.07 5.76
N GLN A 172 -4.51 -5.61 4.79
CA GLN A 172 -4.41 -5.06 3.45
C GLN A 172 -5.79 -4.94 2.78
N GLU A 173 -6.60 -5.99 2.84
CA GLU A 173 -7.96 -5.97 2.31
C GLU A 173 -8.82 -4.88 2.94
N ARG A 174 -8.70 -4.65 4.24
CA ARG A 174 -9.46 -3.61 4.94
C ARG A 174 -8.98 -2.20 4.65
N LEU A 175 -7.69 -2.02 4.56
CA LEU A 175 -7.10 -0.71 4.26
C LEU A 175 -7.33 -0.30 2.80
N GLU A 176 -7.34 -1.27 1.90
CA GLU A 176 -7.44 -1.04 0.47
C GLU A 176 -8.86 -1.17 -0.09
N CYS A 177 -9.84 -1.73 0.64
CA CYS A 177 -11.24 -1.81 0.18
C CYS A 177 -11.94 -0.46 0.12
N GLU A 178 -11.66 0.40 1.10
CA GLU A 178 -12.12 1.78 1.10
C GLU A 178 -10.95 2.66 1.53
N PRO A 179 -10.52 3.62 0.72
CA PRO A 179 -9.55 4.61 1.18
C PRO A 179 -10.00 5.13 2.54
N VAL A 180 -9.10 5.15 3.52
CA VAL A 180 -9.39 5.65 4.87
C VAL A 180 -9.70 7.14 4.77
N ARG A 181 -10.84 7.46 4.19
CA ARG A 181 -11.40 8.80 4.20
C ARG A 181 -12.11 8.98 5.52
N ALA A 182 -11.83 10.07 6.18
CA ALA A 182 -12.61 10.48 7.34
C ALA A 182 -14.10 10.34 6.98
N SER A 183 -14.84 9.61 7.81
CA SER A 183 -16.26 9.41 7.62
C SER A 183 -16.92 10.77 7.30
N THR A 184 -17.59 10.85 6.17
CA THR A 184 -18.36 12.05 5.78
C THR A 184 -19.67 12.16 6.56
N ASN A 185 -19.99 11.15 7.38
CA ASN A 185 -21.19 11.16 8.22
C ASN A 185 -21.13 12.32 9.22
N VAL A 186 -22.05 13.27 9.06
CA VAL A 186 -22.13 14.51 9.86
C VAL A 186 -22.35 14.19 11.35
N ASP A 187 -23.14 13.18 11.67
CA ASP A 187 -23.44 12.84 13.05
C ASP A 187 -22.22 12.21 13.74
N PHE A 188 -21.46 11.38 13.04
CA PHE A 188 -20.18 10.87 13.54
C PHE A 188 -19.19 12.01 13.78
N ARG A 189 -19.04 12.94 12.84
CA ARG A 189 -18.16 14.11 13.00
C ARG A 189 -18.57 14.99 14.18
N ARG A 190 -19.87 15.21 14.36
CA ARG A 190 -20.42 15.96 15.51
C ARG A 190 -20.13 15.23 16.82
N HIS A 191 -20.29 13.92 16.85
CA HIS A 191 -19.94 13.09 18.01
C HIS A 191 -18.44 13.17 18.33
N LEU A 192 -17.57 13.09 17.34
CA LEU A 192 -16.11 13.26 17.54
C LEU A 192 -15.79 14.64 18.13
N LEU A 193 -16.34 15.71 17.56
CA LEU A 193 -16.13 17.06 18.06
C LEU A 193 -16.61 17.20 19.51
N GLN A 194 -17.77 16.65 19.85
CA GLN A 194 -18.26 16.64 21.23
C GLN A 194 -17.32 15.93 22.19
N ARG A 195 -16.76 14.78 21.79
CA ARG A 195 -15.81 14.02 22.64
C ARG A 195 -14.48 14.74 22.81
N LEU A 196 -13.96 15.35 21.74
CA LEU A 196 -12.73 16.14 21.80
C LEU A 196 -12.93 17.39 22.68
N THR A 197 -14.04 18.10 22.51
CA THR A 197 -14.38 19.27 23.35
C THR A 197 -14.54 18.89 24.83
N ALA A 198 -15.14 17.72 25.09
CA ALA A 198 -15.29 17.24 26.47
C ALA A 198 -13.94 16.88 27.11
N ALA A 199 -13.03 16.25 26.35
CA ALA A 199 -11.68 15.94 26.81
C ALA A 199 -10.90 17.20 27.16
N GLU A 200 -10.86 18.19 26.26
CA GLU A 200 -10.22 19.49 26.48
C GLU A 200 -10.88 20.25 27.66
N GLY A 201 -12.20 20.24 27.74
CA GLY A 201 -12.94 20.88 28.82
C GLY A 201 -12.61 20.29 30.20
N LEU A 202 -12.46 18.97 30.29
CA LEU A 202 -12.00 18.30 31.51
C LEU A 202 -10.58 18.73 31.89
N GLU A 203 -9.67 18.76 30.94
CA GLU A 203 -8.28 19.19 31.16
C GLU A 203 -8.22 20.63 31.70
N ARG A 204 -8.95 21.54 31.10
CA ARG A 204 -9.04 22.95 31.53
C ARG A 204 -9.67 23.07 32.91
N TYR A 205 -10.74 22.32 33.20
CA TYR A 205 -11.38 22.31 34.52
C TYR A 205 -10.40 21.84 35.60
N LEU A 206 -9.71 20.73 35.38
CA LEU A 206 -8.74 20.19 36.34
C LEU A 206 -7.58 21.16 36.55
N HIS A 207 -7.10 21.81 35.51
CA HIS A 207 -6.03 22.81 35.58
C HIS A 207 -6.41 24.01 36.45
N THR A 208 -7.64 24.52 36.29
CA THR A 208 -8.14 25.67 37.04
C THR A 208 -8.52 25.33 38.47
N ARG A 209 -9.13 24.16 38.69
CA ARG A 209 -9.67 23.78 40.00
C ARG A 209 -8.65 23.22 40.95
N TYR A 210 -7.65 22.51 40.44
CA TYR A 210 -6.63 21.81 41.23
C TYR A 210 -5.24 22.36 40.95
N VAL A 211 -5.05 23.62 41.21
CA VAL A 211 -3.75 24.32 41.01
C VAL A 211 -2.67 23.67 41.88
N GLY A 212 -1.51 23.40 41.26
CA GLY A 212 -0.36 22.82 41.95
C GLY A 212 -0.36 21.31 42.12
N GLN A 213 -1.45 20.61 41.79
CA GLN A 213 -1.41 19.15 41.71
C GLN A 213 -0.61 18.66 40.51
N LYS A 214 0.24 17.64 40.77
CA LYS A 214 0.95 16.96 39.68
C LYS A 214 -0.07 16.23 38.80
N ARG A 215 -0.12 16.64 37.54
CA ARG A 215 -1.03 16.09 36.55
C ARG A 215 -0.32 15.93 35.21
N PHE A 216 -0.56 14.81 34.55
CA PHE A 216 -0.15 14.62 33.18
C PHE A 216 -1.36 14.91 32.29
N SER A 217 -1.22 15.87 31.39
CA SER A 217 -2.29 16.24 30.45
C SER A 217 -2.28 15.36 29.20
N LEU A 218 -3.42 15.33 28.51
CA LEU A 218 -3.60 14.56 27.27
C LEU A 218 -3.39 15.43 26.02
N GLU A 219 -2.84 16.61 26.16
CA GLU A 219 -2.61 17.56 25.06
C GLU A 219 -1.75 16.92 23.97
N GLY A 220 -2.26 16.94 22.73
CA GLY A 220 -1.70 16.23 21.58
C GLY A 220 -2.15 14.77 21.45
N GLY A 221 -2.79 14.21 22.47
CA GLY A 221 -3.33 12.84 22.49
C GLY A 221 -4.84 12.77 22.67
N GLU A 222 -5.58 13.87 22.53
CA GLU A 222 -7.02 13.97 22.80
C GLU A 222 -7.86 12.98 21.98
N ALA A 223 -7.37 12.57 20.80
CA ALA A 223 -8.00 11.56 19.95
C ALA A 223 -8.12 10.18 20.64
N LEU A 224 -7.33 9.91 21.70
CA LEU A 224 -7.43 8.67 22.50
C LEU A 224 -8.83 8.51 23.09
N VAL A 225 -9.45 9.60 23.55
CA VAL A 225 -10.77 9.56 24.21
C VAL A 225 -11.87 9.08 23.26
N PRO A 226 -12.10 9.70 22.09
CA PRO A 226 -13.09 9.18 21.15
C PRO A 226 -12.71 7.81 20.58
N MET A 227 -11.42 7.51 20.39
CA MET A 227 -10.95 6.22 19.90
C MET A 227 -11.31 5.08 20.87
N LEU A 228 -11.02 5.24 22.15
CA LEU A 228 -11.39 4.24 23.17
C LEU A 228 -12.90 4.09 23.28
N GLY A 229 -13.66 5.19 23.20
CA GLY A 229 -15.11 5.15 23.21
C GLY A 229 -15.68 4.32 22.05
N ASP A 230 -15.22 4.55 20.83
CA ASP A 230 -15.64 3.79 19.64
C ASP A 230 -15.19 2.33 19.71
N LEU A 231 -13.94 2.07 20.16
CA LEU A 231 -13.41 0.72 20.34
C LEU A 231 -14.28 -0.10 21.32
N ILE A 232 -14.62 0.47 22.49
CA ILE A 232 -15.44 -0.20 23.51
C ILE A 232 -16.83 -0.50 22.97
N GLN A 233 -17.45 0.45 22.28
CA GLN A 233 -18.78 0.24 21.67
C GLN A 233 -18.76 -0.86 20.61
N ARG A 234 -17.77 -0.85 19.70
CA ARG A 234 -17.63 -1.88 18.67
C ARG A 234 -17.36 -3.24 19.28
N ALA A 235 -16.45 -3.30 20.26
CA ALA A 235 -16.13 -4.54 20.97
C ALA A 235 -17.38 -5.14 21.64
N GLY A 236 -18.18 -4.32 22.32
CA GLY A 236 -19.47 -4.74 22.90
C GLY A 236 -20.45 -5.22 21.83
N GLY A 237 -20.51 -4.54 20.68
CA GLY A 237 -21.37 -4.94 19.55
C GLY A 237 -21.03 -6.30 18.95
N VAL A 238 -19.78 -6.75 19.04
CA VAL A 238 -19.35 -8.10 18.63
C VAL A 238 -19.30 -9.11 19.77
N GLY A 239 -19.84 -8.75 20.94
CA GLY A 239 -20.03 -9.67 22.08
C GLY A 239 -18.84 -9.75 23.05
N ILE A 240 -17.85 -8.87 22.97
CA ILE A 240 -16.79 -8.75 23.98
C ILE A 240 -17.39 -8.15 25.25
N LYS A 241 -17.20 -8.84 26.38
CA LYS A 241 -17.79 -8.46 27.67
C LYS A 241 -16.82 -7.74 28.59
N GLU A 242 -15.54 -7.94 28.41
CA GLU A 242 -14.50 -7.38 29.27
C GLU A 242 -13.38 -6.79 28.44
N ILE A 243 -12.93 -5.60 28.81
CA ILE A 243 -11.79 -4.91 28.20
C ILE A 243 -10.86 -4.51 29.35
N VAL A 244 -9.59 -4.88 29.23
CA VAL A 244 -8.54 -4.47 30.17
C VAL A 244 -7.70 -3.38 29.51
N VAL A 245 -7.60 -2.23 30.17
CA VAL A 245 -6.78 -1.10 29.72
C VAL A 245 -5.55 -1.00 30.64
N GLY A 246 -4.37 -1.07 30.03
CA GLY A 246 -3.09 -0.86 30.72
C GLY A 246 -2.43 0.42 30.21
N MET A 247 -2.04 1.29 31.15
CA MET A 247 -1.34 2.55 30.87
C MET A 247 -0.21 2.75 31.86
N ALA A 248 0.83 3.51 31.45
CA ALA A 248 1.98 3.80 32.32
C ALA A 248 1.63 4.77 33.47
N HIS A 249 0.58 5.57 33.28
CA HIS A 249 0.10 6.58 34.23
C HIS A 249 -1.43 6.59 34.29
#